data_d0ad79cb08067a81c6af24453e10e9d2
#
_entry.id   d0ad79cb08067a81c6af24453e10e9d2
#
_cell.length_a   1.000
_cell.length_b   1.000
_cell.length_c   1.000
_cell.angle_alpha   90.00
_cell.angle_beta   90.00
_cell.angle_gamma   90.00
#
_symmetry.space_group_name_H-M   'P 1'
#
loop_
_entity.id
_entity.type
_entity.pdbx_description
1 polymer ?
#
loop_
_entity_poly.entity_id
_entity_poly.type
_entity_poly.pdbx_seq_one_letter_code
_entity_poly.pdbx_strand_id
1 'polypeptide(L)'
;MKASENMFREDVPISYDVPADLKKWPSLNNQRMTGKTPYSVYNGSLADCIRQLLAKPLKQISLYDIVTRPQPAFEGVISPGDAAEIAMRKDFPKD
;
A
#
# COMPACT_ATOMS: atom_id res chain seq x y z
N MET A 1 -18.40 4.25 -18.18
CA MET A 1 -17.97 4.06 -17.85
C MET A 1 -17.73 3.68 -17.15
N LYS A 2 -17.10 3.48 -16.97
CA LYS A 2 -16.73 3.08 -16.38
C LYS A 2 -16.26 3.02 -15.54
N ALA A 3 -16.55 3.17 -15.43
CA ALA A 3 -16.06 3.19 -14.75
C ALA A 3 -15.43 2.74 -13.99
N SER A 4 -15.57 2.59 -13.75
CA SER A 4 -14.97 2.11 -12.96
C SER A 4 -13.88 1.63 -13.19
N GLU A 5 -13.29 2.12 -13.50
CA GLU A 5 -12.05 1.83 -13.74
C GLU A 5 -11.23 1.75 -12.56
N ASN A 6 -11.68 1.14 -11.53
CA ASN A 6 -10.88 0.75 -10.37
C ASN A 6 -9.89 -0.29 -10.85
N MET A 7 -8.59 -0.01 -10.79
CA MET A 7 -7.59 -0.95 -11.26
C MET A 7 -7.47 -2.16 -10.33
N PHE A 8 -8.07 -2.13 -9.15
CA PHE A 8 -8.07 -3.28 -8.23
C PHE A 8 -9.45 -3.91 -8.22
N ARG A 9 -9.86 -4.38 -9.38
CA ARG A 9 -11.16 -4.99 -9.56
C ARG A 9 -11.30 -6.23 -8.70
N GLU A 10 -12.49 -6.44 -8.18
CA GLU A 10 -12.72 -7.52 -7.25
C GLU A 10 -12.69 -8.89 -7.91
N ASP A 11 -12.75 -8.97 -9.24
CA ASP A 11 -12.63 -10.24 -9.91
C ASP A 11 -11.17 -10.68 -10.10
N VAL A 12 -10.20 -9.83 -9.74
CA VAL A 12 -8.80 -10.20 -9.76
C VAL A 12 -8.40 -10.52 -8.32
N PRO A 13 -8.05 -11.78 -8.01
CA PRO A 13 -7.81 -12.16 -6.61
C PRO A 13 -6.56 -11.51 -6.04
N ILE A 14 -6.60 -11.24 -4.75
CA ILE A 14 -5.46 -10.73 -4.00
C ILE A 14 -5.26 -11.63 -2.79
N SER A 15 -4.01 -12.07 -2.59
CA SER A 15 -3.63 -12.79 -1.37
C SER A 15 -3.20 -11.76 -0.34
N TYR A 16 -3.93 -11.66 0.76
CA TYR A 16 -3.71 -10.63 1.77
C TYR A 16 -2.78 -11.06 2.90
N ASP A 17 -2.50 -12.35 3.00
CA ASP A 17 -1.67 -12.88 4.08
C ASP A 17 -0.22 -13.07 3.69
N VAL A 18 0.17 -12.65 2.50
CA VAL A 18 1.56 -12.75 2.06
C VAL A 18 2.42 -11.74 2.82
N PRO A 19 3.72 -12.03 2.99
CA PRO A 19 4.61 -11.09 3.66
C PRO A 19 4.76 -9.80 2.88
N ALA A 20 4.87 -8.70 3.62
CA ALA A 20 5.05 -7.38 3.03
C ALA A 20 5.84 -6.49 3.99
N ASP A 21 6.43 -5.43 3.43
CA ASP A 21 7.15 -4.41 4.18
C ASP A 21 6.49 -3.07 3.96
N LEU A 22 6.18 -2.38 5.05
CA LEU A 22 5.81 -0.98 4.97
C LEU A 22 7.09 -0.16 5.06
N LYS A 23 7.36 0.65 4.05
CA LYS A 23 8.58 1.43 3.97
C LYS A 23 8.26 2.91 4.01
N LYS A 24 9.15 3.66 4.66
CA LYS A 24 9.03 5.10 4.74
C LYS A 24 10.20 5.74 4.03
N TRP A 25 9.92 6.77 3.24
CA TRP A 25 10.96 7.55 2.58
C TRP A 25 11.51 8.59 3.53
N PRO A 26 12.84 8.80 3.54
CA PRO A 26 13.39 9.97 4.24
C PRO A 26 12.74 11.24 3.72
N SER A 27 12.45 12.16 4.61
CA SER A 27 11.64 13.32 4.24
C SER A 27 12.19 14.60 4.85
N LEU A 28 11.84 15.69 4.19
CA LEU A 28 12.07 17.04 4.68
C LEU A 28 10.78 17.80 4.40
N ASN A 29 10.21 18.40 5.44
CA ASN A 29 8.94 19.14 5.32
C ASN A 29 7.85 18.26 4.71
N ASN A 30 7.78 17.00 5.13
CA ASN A 30 6.79 16.02 4.67
C ASN A 30 6.86 15.77 3.17
N GLN A 31 8.05 15.92 2.57
CA GLN A 31 8.28 15.58 1.18
C GLN A 31 9.44 14.61 1.10
N ARG A 32 9.36 13.66 0.16
CA ARG A 32 10.42 12.68 -0.03
C ARG A 32 11.71 13.37 -0.45
N MET A 33 12.82 12.96 0.16
CA MET A 33 14.12 13.52 -0.20
C MET A 33 14.66 12.82 -1.42
N THR A 34 15.13 13.61 -2.39
CA THR A 34 15.73 13.10 -3.61
C THR A 34 17.02 12.36 -3.31
N GLY A 35 17.23 11.25 -4.01
CA GLY A 35 18.49 10.51 -3.90
C GLY A 35 18.61 9.64 -2.66
N LYS A 36 17.55 9.50 -1.89
CA LYS A 36 17.52 8.62 -0.73
C LYS A 36 16.66 7.40 -1.02
N THR A 37 16.87 6.34 -0.24
CA THR A 37 16.09 5.12 -0.36
C THR A 37 15.17 4.97 0.83
N PRO A 38 14.02 4.32 0.65
CA PRO A 38 13.11 4.08 1.77
C PRO A 38 13.66 3.02 2.70
N TYR A 39 13.18 3.03 3.95
CA TYR A 39 13.58 2.05 4.94
C TYR A 39 12.33 1.42 5.56
N SER A 40 12.49 0.17 6.00
CA SER A 40 11.37 -0.60 6.54
C SER A 40 10.98 -0.06 7.92
N VAL A 41 9.69 0.16 8.13
CA VAL A 41 9.17 0.58 9.42
C VAL A 41 8.20 -0.43 10.01
N TYR A 42 7.75 -1.39 9.22
CA TYR A 42 6.84 -2.43 9.70
C TYR A 42 6.88 -3.62 8.75
N ASN A 43 6.93 -4.81 9.31
CA ASN A 43 6.84 -6.06 8.55
C ASN A 43 5.62 -6.82 9.02
N GLY A 44 4.89 -7.40 8.09
CA GLY A 44 3.74 -8.20 8.45
C GLY A 44 3.03 -8.68 7.21
N SER A 45 1.79 -9.07 7.36
CA SER A 45 1.00 -9.46 6.21
C SER A 45 0.68 -8.24 5.36
N LEU A 46 0.36 -8.48 4.09
CA LEU A 46 -0.04 -7.39 3.21
C LEU A 46 -1.21 -6.61 3.82
N ALA A 47 -2.22 -7.32 4.35
CA ALA A 47 -3.37 -6.64 4.94
C ALA A 47 -2.94 -5.75 6.11
N ASP A 48 -2.05 -6.24 6.97
CA ASP A 48 -1.60 -5.45 8.11
C ASP A 48 -0.80 -4.25 7.66
N CYS A 49 0.06 -4.40 6.65
CA CYS A 49 0.81 -3.26 6.12
C CYS A 49 -0.14 -2.20 5.56
N ILE A 50 -1.20 -2.62 4.87
CA ILE A 50 -2.18 -1.67 4.36
C ILE A 50 -2.87 -0.94 5.50
N ARG A 51 -3.26 -1.64 6.56
CA ARG A 51 -3.87 -1.01 7.72
C ARG A 51 -2.93 -0.02 8.39
N GLN A 52 -1.65 -0.41 8.54
CA GLN A 52 -0.66 0.48 9.13
C GLN A 52 -0.47 1.74 8.30
N LEU A 53 -0.38 1.57 6.98
CA LEU A 53 -0.21 2.71 6.09
C LEU A 53 -1.38 3.67 6.19
N LEU A 54 -2.60 3.16 6.15
CA LEU A 54 -3.79 4.00 6.14
C LEU A 54 -4.06 4.65 7.49
N ALA A 55 -3.37 4.21 8.54
CA ALA A 55 -3.47 4.84 9.86
C ALA A 55 -2.53 6.03 10.03
N LYS A 56 -1.65 6.30 9.03
CA LYS A 56 -0.72 7.40 9.14
C LYS A 56 -1.42 8.74 8.97
N PRO A 57 -0.86 9.82 9.55
CA PRO A 57 -1.44 11.14 9.35
C PRO A 57 -1.47 11.50 7.87
N LEU A 58 -2.52 12.21 7.46
CA LEU A 58 -2.70 12.55 6.06
C LEU A 58 -1.51 13.31 5.49
N LYS A 59 -0.89 14.18 6.28
CA LYS A 59 0.25 14.95 5.81
C LYS A 59 1.48 14.10 5.53
N GLN A 60 1.52 12.89 6.08
CA GLN A 60 2.69 12.04 5.96
C GLN A 60 2.46 10.80 5.12
N ILE A 61 1.20 10.52 4.77
CA ILE A 61 0.86 9.25 4.13
C ILE A 61 1.60 9.06 2.81
N SER A 62 1.89 10.14 2.09
CA SER A 62 2.61 10.06 0.81
C SER A 62 4.07 9.69 0.97
N LEU A 63 4.59 9.62 2.20
CA LEU A 63 5.97 9.23 2.45
C LEU A 63 6.14 7.71 2.53
N TYR A 64 5.06 6.95 2.40
CA TYR A 64 5.09 5.51 2.61
C TYR A 64 4.74 4.76 1.35
N ASP A 65 5.35 3.59 1.19
CA ASP A 65 4.99 2.61 0.18
C ASP A 65 5.02 1.23 0.83
N ILE A 66 4.32 0.29 0.22
CA ILE A 66 4.37 -1.11 0.65
C ILE A 66 5.08 -1.90 -0.43
N VAL A 67 6.05 -2.73 -0.02
CA VAL A 67 6.78 -3.60 -0.93
C VAL A 67 6.40 -5.04 -0.61
N THR A 68 6.01 -5.79 -1.63
CA THR A 68 5.59 -7.16 -1.48
C THR A 68 5.84 -7.89 -2.80
N ARG A 69 5.49 -9.18 -2.85
CA ARG A 69 5.61 -9.93 -4.09
C ARG A 69 4.57 -9.45 -5.09
N PRO A 70 4.92 -9.40 -6.39
CA PRO A 70 3.92 -9.10 -7.41
C PRO A 70 2.79 -10.13 -7.40
N GLN A 71 1.59 -9.67 -7.69
CA GLN A 71 0.42 -10.52 -7.86
C GLN A 71 -0.29 -10.08 -9.13
N PRO A 72 -1.25 -10.87 -9.63
CA PRO A 72 -1.97 -10.45 -10.85
C PRO A 72 -2.57 -9.06 -10.75
N ALA A 73 -2.96 -8.62 -9.54
CA ALA A 73 -3.62 -7.33 -9.36
C ALA A 73 -2.65 -6.16 -9.30
N PHE A 74 -1.35 -6.42 -9.00
CA PHE A 74 -0.39 -5.32 -8.84
C PHE A 74 1.04 -5.82 -8.96
N GLU A 75 1.95 -4.89 -9.20
CA GLU A 75 3.37 -5.20 -9.15
C GLU A 75 3.87 -5.11 -7.72
N GLY A 76 5.16 -5.12 -7.52
CA GLY A 76 5.71 -5.30 -6.17
C GLY A 76 5.65 -4.09 -5.25
N VAL A 77 5.21 -2.93 -5.73
CA VAL A 77 5.14 -1.72 -4.90
C VAL A 77 3.72 -1.20 -4.91
N ILE A 78 3.19 -0.94 -3.73
CA ILE A 78 1.83 -0.45 -3.56
C ILE A 78 1.91 0.95 -2.96
N SER A 79 1.40 1.93 -3.68
CA SER A 79 1.37 3.32 -3.23
C SER A 79 0.23 3.52 -2.22
N PRO A 80 0.23 4.66 -1.50
CA PRO A 80 -0.89 4.95 -0.60
C PRO A 80 -2.26 4.98 -1.31
N GLY A 81 -2.31 5.53 -2.52
CA GLY A 81 -3.57 5.53 -3.27
C GLY A 81 -4.02 4.12 -3.62
N ASP A 82 -3.07 3.29 -4.04
CA ASP A 82 -3.38 1.89 -4.34
C ASP A 82 -3.83 1.16 -3.09
N ALA A 83 -3.16 1.41 -1.96
CA ALA A 83 -3.53 0.76 -0.70
C ALA A 83 -4.96 1.13 -0.30
N ALA A 84 -5.34 2.38 -0.48
CA ALA A 84 -6.70 2.81 -0.16
C ALA A 84 -7.73 2.09 -1.04
N GLU A 85 -7.43 1.94 -2.33
CA GLU A 85 -8.35 1.23 -3.22
C GLU A 85 -8.47 -0.24 -2.86
N ILE A 86 -7.35 -0.88 -2.53
CA ILE A 86 -7.37 -2.29 -2.13
C ILE A 86 -8.21 -2.46 -0.85
N ALA A 87 -8.07 -1.54 0.09
CA ALA A 87 -8.79 -1.63 1.35
C ALA A 87 -10.31 -1.47 1.17
N MET A 88 -10.73 -0.89 0.04
CA MET A 88 -12.16 -0.73 -0.24
C MET A 88 -12.79 -1.98 -0.86
N ARG A 89 -12.00 -2.97 -1.20
CA ARG A 89 -12.54 -4.20 -1.78
C ARG A 89 -13.35 -4.95 -0.73
N LYS A 90 -14.39 -5.63 -1.20
CA LYS A 90 -15.24 -6.40 -0.28
C LYS A 90 -14.48 -7.55 0.35
N ASP A 91 -13.48 -8.08 -0.35
CA ASP A 91 -12.70 -9.21 0.16
C ASP A 91 -11.55 -8.79 1.07
N PHE A 92 -11.34 -7.49 1.28
CA PHE A 92 -10.27 -7.05 2.18
C PHE A 92 -10.58 -7.54 3.60
N PRO A 93 -9.62 -8.23 4.26
CA PRO A 93 -9.89 -8.84 5.56
C PRO A 93 -10.27 -7.80 6.60
N LYS A 94 -11.32 -8.10 7.35
CA LYS A 94 -11.72 -7.29 8.49
C LYS A 94 -11.19 -7.94 9.74
N ASP A 95 -10.74 -7.17 10.64
CA ASP A 95 -10.19 -7.74 11.85
C ASP A 95 -11.23 -8.20 12.78
#